data_bf7ea9390cb0d620c1a59af7755ae7fe
#
_entry.id   bf7ea9390cb0d620c1a59af7755ae7fe
#
_cell.length_a   1.000
_cell.length_b   1.000
_cell.length_c   1.000
_cell.angle_alpha   90.00
_cell.angle_beta   90.00
_cell.angle_gamma   90.00
#
_symmetry.space_group_name_H-M   'P 1'
#
loop_
_entity.id
_entity.type
_entity.pdbx_description
1 polymer ?
#
loop_
_entity_poly.entity_id
_entity_poly.type
_entity_poly.pdbx_seq_one_letter_code
_entity_poly.pdbx_strand_id
1 'polypeptide(L)'
;MSKGPSEKVGIMAGDRIVNVNDTAIAGVKMKKEEIMKRLRGPRGTTVKLGIVRRGVPDVMYFTVKRDKIPVKSVDAVYMIRPQIGYIRIGNFGATTYKEFMEGMEKLKAEGMKDLILDLQDNGGGYLQAAVEIANEFLPKDDLIVYTDGRRIRRMDYKARGNGSFLTGRVYVLVNEFTASAAEIVTGAIQDHDRGIVIGRRTFGKGLVQRPIDLPDGSMIRLTIAHYYTPSGRCIQKPYTKGDIEDYAMDFEKRLKHGELTNRDSIHFADSLKFYTLKEHRTVYGGGGIMPDTFVPLDTLQYTKFHRQLVLKGIVINTDLRYIDKNRKQLVGDYPTFEAFRSRFEVPQELIDEIMKEAEKQKIKPKDDEELQRTLPYLKSQLKALVARDLFDMSEYFQIINETSDIVKKGVELSAGK
;
A
#
# COMPACT_ATOMS: atom_id res chain seq x y z
N MET A 1 11.56 7.96 8.12
CA MET A 1 11.23 6.57 8.56
C MET A 1 11.25 6.58 10.07
N SER A 2 10.10 6.53 10.69
CA SER A 2 9.96 6.60 12.14
C SER A 2 10.69 5.42 12.83
N LYS A 3 11.36 5.73 13.95
CA LYS A 3 12.15 4.80 14.77
C LYS A 3 13.41 4.21 14.11
N GLY A 4 13.89 4.80 13.02
CA GLY A 4 15.14 4.41 12.36
C GLY A 4 16.41 4.90 13.10
N PRO A 5 17.60 4.37 12.73
CA PRO A 5 18.87 4.79 13.32
C PRO A 5 19.16 6.29 13.21
N SER A 6 18.76 6.93 12.09
CA SER A 6 18.97 8.36 11.86
C SER A 6 18.11 9.23 12.77
N GLU A 7 16.86 8.85 13.01
CA GLU A 7 15.95 9.57 13.90
C GLU A 7 16.42 9.53 15.36
N LYS A 8 16.96 8.38 15.80
CA LYS A 8 17.49 8.20 17.16
C LYS A 8 18.61 9.19 17.52
N VAL A 9 19.32 9.69 16.52
CA VAL A 9 20.39 10.68 16.72
C VAL A 9 19.94 12.12 16.43
N GLY A 10 18.62 12.32 16.14
CA GLY A 10 18.04 13.65 15.95
C GLY A 10 18.03 14.16 14.50
N ILE A 11 18.28 13.29 13.50
CA ILE A 11 18.05 13.64 12.09
C ILE A 11 16.55 13.61 11.81
N MET A 12 16.04 14.67 11.20
CA MET A 12 14.62 14.90 10.93
C MET A 12 14.27 14.73 9.45
N ALA A 13 13.00 14.52 9.16
CA ALA A 13 12.50 14.60 7.78
C ALA A 13 12.70 16.03 7.24
N GLY A 14 13.16 16.15 5.98
CA GLY A 14 13.55 17.43 5.37
C GLY A 14 15.04 17.78 5.49
N ASP A 15 15.78 17.14 6.41
CA ASP A 15 17.24 17.28 6.49
C ASP A 15 17.92 16.80 5.20
N ARG A 16 18.95 17.51 4.76
CA ARG A 16 19.71 17.20 3.54
C ARG A 16 21.08 16.68 3.89
N ILE A 17 21.38 15.46 3.48
CA ILE A 17 22.71 14.87 3.69
C ILE A 17 23.66 15.49 2.67
N VAL A 18 24.68 16.19 3.12
CA VAL A 18 25.69 16.82 2.26
C VAL A 18 27.05 16.13 2.31
N ASN A 19 27.37 15.46 3.42
CA ASN A 19 28.58 14.69 3.60
C ASN A 19 28.30 13.30 4.16
N VAL A 20 29.08 12.32 3.72
CA VAL A 20 29.14 10.97 4.30
C VAL A 20 30.58 10.68 4.68
N ASN A 21 30.85 10.53 5.98
CA ASN A 21 32.18 10.59 6.56
C ASN A 21 32.88 11.89 6.10
N ASP A 22 34.07 11.82 5.55
CA ASP A 22 34.83 12.99 5.09
C ASP A 22 34.61 13.31 3.59
N THR A 23 33.58 12.69 2.96
CA THR A 23 33.31 12.84 1.53
C THR A 23 32.05 13.69 1.30
N ALA A 24 32.18 14.79 0.56
CA ALA A 24 31.04 15.56 0.07
C ALA A 24 30.26 14.74 -0.97
N ILE A 25 28.93 14.69 -0.81
CA ILE A 25 28.01 13.98 -1.73
C ILE A 25 27.02 14.92 -2.42
N ALA A 26 26.84 16.13 -1.88
CA ALA A 26 26.02 17.18 -2.47
C ALA A 26 26.87 18.20 -3.22
N GLY A 27 26.33 18.78 -4.31
CA GLY A 27 27.05 19.72 -5.17
C GLY A 27 28.13 19.09 -6.06
N VAL A 28 28.29 17.77 -5.98
CA VAL A 28 29.22 16.98 -6.78
C VAL A 28 28.44 16.00 -7.67
N LYS A 29 28.95 15.68 -8.86
CA LYS A 29 28.26 14.76 -9.81
C LYS A 29 28.43 13.29 -9.39
N MET A 30 28.05 12.96 -8.13
CA MET A 30 28.13 11.59 -7.62
C MET A 30 26.86 10.81 -7.98
N LYS A 31 27.03 9.58 -8.49
CA LYS A 31 25.91 8.70 -8.85
C LYS A 31 25.18 8.22 -7.59
N LYS A 32 23.86 8.03 -7.71
CA LYS A 32 23.00 7.57 -6.60
C LYS A 32 23.49 6.26 -5.97
N GLU A 33 23.93 5.33 -6.80
CA GLU A 33 24.45 4.03 -6.36
C GLU A 33 25.69 4.18 -5.47
N GLU A 34 26.56 5.12 -5.80
CA GLU A 34 27.76 5.40 -5.02
C GLU A 34 27.45 6.06 -3.68
N ILE A 35 26.48 6.99 -3.67
CA ILE A 35 25.95 7.59 -2.43
C ILE A 35 25.38 6.48 -1.53
N MET A 36 24.54 5.59 -2.09
CA MET A 36 23.94 4.49 -1.35
C MET A 36 24.99 3.52 -0.79
N LYS A 37 26.05 3.22 -1.55
CA LYS A 37 27.18 2.37 -1.10
C LYS A 37 27.89 2.96 0.11
N ARG A 38 28.05 4.29 0.19
CA ARG A 38 28.69 4.99 1.33
C ARG A 38 27.77 5.02 2.56
N LEU A 39 26.47 5.22 2.36
CA LEU A 39 25.49 5.25 3.44
C LEU A 39 25.26 3.86 4.06
N ARG A 40 25.17 2.83 3.21
CA ARG A 40 24.97 1.44 3.65
C ARG A 40 26.27 0.83 4.19
N GLY A 41 26.14 -0.19 5.02
CA GLY A 41 27.28 -0.97 5.54
C GLY A 41 26.82 -2.02 6.54
N PRO A 42 27.73 -2.84 7.07
CA PRO A 42 27.41 -3.88 8.03
C PRO A 42 26.71 -3.30 9.27
N ARG A 43 25.77 -4.08 9.82
CA ARG A 43 25.07 -3.73 11.06
C ARG A 43 26.08 -3.50 12.19
N GLY A 44 25.85 -2.47 13.00
CA GLY A 44 26.69 -2.11 14.13
C GLY A 44 27.85 -1.19 13.80
N THR A 45 28.23 -1.03 12.52
CA THR A 45 29.22 -0.03 12.10
C THR A 45 28.65 1.38 12.15
N THR A 46 29.50 2.39 12.22
CA THR A 46 29.10 3.79 12.29
C THR A 46 29.31 4.49 10.95
N VAL A 47 28.53 5.55 10.72
CA VAL A 47 28.71 6.49 9.63
C VAL A 47 28.48 7.91 10.16
N LYS A 48 29.39 8.84 9.84
CA LYS A 48 29.26 10.26 10.15
C LYS A 48 28.54 10.96 9.00
N LEU A 49 27.44 11.64 9.28
CA LEU A 49 26.65 12.37 8.29
C LEU A 49 26.75 13.87 8.53
N GLY A 50 27.11 14.62 7.52
CA GLY A 50 26.97 16.07 7.50
C GLY A 50 25.60 16.45 6.96
N ILE A 51 24.84 17.18 7.74
CA ILE A 51 23.45 17.52 7.51
C ILE A 51 23.29 19.04 7.40
N VAL A 52 22.61 19.48 6.36
CA VAL A 52 22.10 20.85 6.24
C VAL A 52 20.63 20.84 6.63
N ARG A 53 20.30 21.59 7.66
CA ARG A 53 18.92 21.79 8.14
C ARG A 53 18.51 23.24 7.91
N ARG A 54 17.30 23.44 7.40
CA ARG A 54 16.80 24.78 7.18
C ARG A 54 16.68 25.56 8.51
N GLY A 55 17.14 26.82 8.49
CA GLY A 55 17.17 27.67 9.68
C GLY A 55 18.36 27.43 10.62
N VAL A 56 19.27 26.54 10.25
CA VAL A 56 20.57 26.33 10.93
C VAL A 56 21.67 26.69 9.94
N PRO A 57 22.50 27.71 10.22
CA PRO A 57 23.51 28.19 9.27
C PRO A 57 24.62 27.20 9.01
N ASP A 58 24.99 26.40 10.02
CA ASP A 58 26.13 25.50 9.94
C ASP A 58 25.73 24.07 9.59
N VAL A 59 26.66 23.32 8.97
CA VAL A 59 26.51 21.88 8.75
C VAL A 59 26.58 21.15 10.09
N MET A 60 25.52 20.45 10.41
CA MET A 60 25.41 19.62 11.61
C MET A 60 25.97 18.23 11.35
N TYR A 61 26.77 17.69 12.28
CA TYR A 61 27.31 16.35 12.12
C TYR A 61 26.68 15.36 13.09
N PHE A 62 26.22 14.24 12.57
CA PHE A 62 25.60 13.15 13.31
C PHE A 62 26.36 11.85 13.08
N THR A 63 26.66 11.13 14.14
CA THR A 63 27.22 9.77 14.05
C THR A 63 26.09 8.75 14.18
N VAL A 64 25.78 8.09 13.09
CA VAL A 64 24.70 7.10 13.01
C VAL A 64 25.28 5.70 13.11
N LYS A 65 24.85 4.91 14.11
CA LYS A 65 25.17 3.48 14.16
C LYS A 65 24.22 2.75 13.21
N ARG A 66 24.79 2.10 12.19
CA ARG A 66 24.01 1.36 11.19
C ARG A 66 23.24 0.21 11.85
N ASP A 67 21.98 0.10 11.57
CA ASP A 67 21.10 -0.98 12.02
C ASP A 67 20.05 -1.28 10.94
N LYS A 68 19.27 -2.33 11.16
CA LYS A 68 18.09 -2.60 10.32
C LYS A 68 17.15 -1.40 10.41
N ILE A 69 16.72 -0.91 9.26
CA ILE A 69 15.69 0.12 9.17
C ILE A 69 14.34 -0.59 9.23
N PRO A 70 13.53 -0.38 10.27
CA PRO A 70 12.20 -0.97 10.30
C PRO A 70 11.36 -0.35 9.18
N VAL A 71 10.95 -1.18 8.24
CA VAL A 71 9.96 -0.80 7.23
C VAL A 71 8.66 -1.41 7.70
N LYS A 72 7.76 -0.58 8.21
CA LYS A 72 6.42 -1.03 8.59
C LYS A 72 5.70 -1.54 7.34
N SER A 73 4.99 -2.61 7.48
CA SER A 73 4.14 -3.22 6.44
C SER A 73 2.66 -2.98 6.70
N VAL A 74 2.30 -2.64 7.94
CA VAL A 74 0.99 -2.12 8.31
C VAL A 74 1.07 -0.60 8.31
N ASP A 75 0.41 0.02 7.31
CA ASP A 75 0.49 1.45 7.05
C ASP A 75 -0.41 2.27 7.97
N ALA A 76 -1.59 1.74 8.33
CA ALA A 76 -2.57 2.45 9.15
C ALA A 76 -3.37 1.50 10.05
N VAL A 77 -3.64 1.97 11.27
CA VAL A 77 -4.47 1.29 12.27
C VAL A 77 -5.25 2.33 13.06
N TYR A 78 -6.57 2.41 12.87
CA TYR A 78 -7.44 3.35 13.59
C TYR A 78 -8.92 2.91 13.56
N MET A 79 -9.73 3.46 14.46
CA MET A 79 -11.19 3.30 14.40
C MET A 79 -11.76 4.23 13.33
N ILE A 80 -12.25 3.68 12.20
CA ILE A 80 -12.81 4.49 11.10
C ILE A 80 -14.22 4.98 11.42
N ARG A 81 -14.95 4.22 12.24
CA ARG A 81 -16.26 4.54 12.84
C ARG A 81 -16.34 3.91 14.22
N PRO A 82 -17.26 4.30 15.09
CA PRO A 82 -17.53 3.58 16.32
C PRO A 82 -17.74 2.08 16.05
N GLN A 83 -17.01 1.22 16.77
CA GLN A 83 -17.02 -0.24 16.66
C GLN A 83 -16.47 -0.82 15.33
N ILE A 84 -16.02 0.00 14.38
CA ILE A 84 -15.44 -0.45 13.11
C ILE A 84 -13.97 -0.07 13.06
N GLY A 85 -13.10 -1.08 13.13
CA GLY A 85 -11.66 -0.92 12.98
C GLY A 85 -11.25 -0.91 11.51
N TYR A 86 -10.18 -0.20 11.22
CA TYR A 86 -9.53 -0.16 9.92
C TYR A 86 -8.05 -0.51 10.06
N ILE A 87 -7.62 -1.49 9.27
CA ILE A 87 -6.20 -1.87 9.15
C ILE A 87 -5.83 -1.88 7.68
N ARG A 88 -4.77 -1.13 7.31
CA ARG A 88 -4.18 -1.18 5.98
C ARG A 88 -2.85 -1.91 6.01
N ILE A 89 -2.71 -2.90 5.13
CA ILE A 89 -1.46 -3.64 4.92
C ILE A 89 -0.93 -3.29 3.54
N GLY A 90 0.21 -2.59 3.48
CA GLY A 90 0.84 -2.16 2.22
C GLY A 90 1.66 -3.26 1.53
N ASN A 91 2.21 -4.20 2.30
CA ASN A 91 2.90 -5.38 1.78
C ASN A 91 2.96 -6.50 2.82
N PHE A 92 3.35 -7.72 2.40
CA PHE A 92 3.54 -8.87 3.30
C PHE A 92 5.03 -9.11 3.54
N GLY A 93 5.58 -8.51 4.59
CA GLY A 93 6.96 -8.69 5.05
C GLY A 93 7.07 -9.70 6.20
N ALA A 94 8.29 -9.87 6.72
CA ALA A 94 8.57 -10.80 7.82
C ALA A 94 7.94 -10.37 9.16
N THR A 95 7.62 -9.08 9.33
CA THR A 95 7.05 -8.51 10.55
C THR A 95 5.55 -8.23 10.46
N THR A 96 4.95 -8.43 9.28
CA THR A 96 3.56 -8.02 9.01
C THR A 96 2.56 -8.66 9.96
N TYR A 97 2.68 -9.95 10.22
CA TYR A 97 1.78 -10.63 11.15
C TYR A 97 1.85 -10.03 12.56
N LYS A 98 3.06 -9.76 13.06
CA LYS A 98 3.25 -9.12 14.36
C LYS A 98 2.63 -7.71 14.39
N GLU A 99 2.91 -6.90 13.37
CA GLU A 99 2.36 -5.54 13.26
C GLU A 99 0.83 -5.54 13.15
N PHE A 100 0.27 -6.52 12.39
CA PHE A 100 -1.16 -6.72 12.27
C PHE A 100 -1.80 -7.08 13.63
N MET A 101 -1.20 -8.00 14.41
CA MET A 101 -1.70 -8.39 15.72
C MET A 101 -1.65 -7.24 16.73
N GLU A 102 -0.56 -6.45 16.74
CA GLU A 102 -0.48 -5.21 17.55
C GLU A 102 -1.62 -4.24 17.19
N GLY A 103 -1.93 -4.13 15.88
CA GLY A 103 -3.07 -3.33 15.41
C GLY A 103 -4.42 -3.88 15.85
N MET A 104 -4.61 -5.20 15.78
CA MET A 104 -5.84 -5.87 16.22
C MET A 104 -6.07 -5.70 17.73
N GLU A 105 -5.03 -5.85 18.54
CA GLU A 105 -5.10 -5.65 19.99
C GLU A 105 -5.49 -4.21 20.34
N LYS A 106 -4.86 -3.22 19.68
CA LYS A 106 -5.20 -1.81 19.83
C LYS A 106 -6.68 -1.56 19.52
N LEU A 107 -7.18 -2.00 18.38
CA LEU A 107 -8.55 -1.75 17.95
C LEU A 107 -9.58 -2.47 18.84
N LYS A 108 -9.26 -3.69 19.30
CA LYS A 108 -10.10 -4.41 20.28
C LYS A 108 -10.20 -3.65 21.60
N ALA A 109 -9.10 -3.09 22.10
CA ALA A 109 -9.10 -2.26 23.30
C ALA A 109 -9.93 -0.97 23.13
N GLU A 110 -10.03 -0.45 21.89
CA GLU A 110 -10.88 0.68 21.51
C GLU A 110 -12.36 0.28 21.23
N GLY A 111 -12.71 -1.00 21.40
CA GLY A 111 -14.10 -1.49 21.26
C GLY A 111 -14.49 -1.92 19.85
N MET A 112 -13.52 -2.30 19.00
CA MET A 112 -13.79 -2.82 17.66
C MET A 112 -14.64 -4.11 17.72
N LYS A 113 -15.67 -4.17 16.88
CA LYS A 113 -16.49 -5.36 16.63
C LYS A 113 -16.35 -5.89 15.21
N ASP A 114 -16.22 -4.98 14.23
CA ASP A 114 -16.07 -5.28 12.81
C ASP A 114 -14.78 -4.70 12.27
N LEU A 115 -14.22 -5.32 11.22
CA LEU A 115 -12.95 -4.94 10.65
C LEU A 115 -13.05 -4.63 9.16
N ILE A 116 -12.52 -3.49 8.75
CA ILE A 116 -12.17 -3.19 7.36
C ILE A 116 -10.67 -3.47 7.20
N LEU A 117 -10.34 -4.51 6.43
CA LEU A 117 -8.98 -4.89 6.06
C LEU A 117 -8.67 -4.35 4.66
N ASP A 118 -7.82 -3.35 4.58
CA ASP A 118 -7.46 -2.71 3.31
C ASP A 118 -6.17 -3.31 2.73
N LEU A 119 -6.32 -3.93 1.57
CA LEU A 119 -5.27 -4.54 0.76
C LEU A 119 -5.11 -3.84 -0.59
N GLN A 120 -5.66 -2.64 -0.77
CA GLN A 120 -5.48 -1.86 -1.99
C GLN A 120 -3.98 -1.54 -2.20
N ASP A 121 -3.52 -1.65 -3.45
CA ASP A 121 -2.12 -1.42 -3.87
C ASP A 121 -1.10 -2.38 -3.25
N ASN A 122 -1.55 -3.44 -2.57
CA ASN A 122 -0.68 -4.43 -1.96
C ASN A 122 -0.21 -5.47 -2.98
N GLY A 123 1.02 -5.38 -3.43
CA GLY A 123 1.63 -6.31 -4.40
C GLY A 123 1.95 -7.71 -3.84
N GLY A 124 1.59 -8.01 -2.58
CA GLY A 124 1.86 -9.28 -1.92
C GLY A 124 3.15 -9.28 -1.10
N GLY A 125 3.81 -10.41 -1.08
CA GLY A 125 5.03 -10.63 -0.31
C GLY A 125 5.18 -12.07 0.18
N TYR A 126 5.50 -12.27 1.45
CA TYR A 126 5.68 -13.60 2.03
C TYR A 126 4.35 -14.34 2.19
N LEU A 127 4.29 -15.54 1.59
CA LEU A 127 3.14 -16.46 1.70
C LEU A 127 2.81 -16.78 3.16
N GLN A 128 3.83 -17.04 3.99
CA GLN A 128 3.64 -17.39 5.39
C GLN A 128 2.90 -16.28 6.17
N ALA A 129 3.25 -15.01 5.93
CA ALA A 129 2.57 -13.90 6.59
C ALA A 129 1.08 -13.79 6.19
N ALA A 130 0.76 -14.08 4.92
CA ALA A 130 -0.63 -14.13 4.45
C ALA A 130 -1.40 -15.29 5.09
N VAL A 131 -0.78 -16.46 5.20
CA VAL A 131 -1.37 -17.62 5.87
C VAL A 131 -1.65 -17.33 7.36
N GLU A 132 -0.72 -16.69 8.05
CA GLU A 132 -0.89 -16.33 9.46
C GLU A 132 -2.01 -15.31 9.67
N ILE A 133 -2.12 -14.32 8.78
CA ILE A 133 -3.20 -13.33 8.85
C ILE A 133 -4.56 -13.97 8.51
N ALA A 134 -4.64 -14.82 7.46
CA ALA A 134 -5.88 -15.52 7.14
C ALA A 134 -6.34 -16.46 8.26
N ASN A 135 -5.39 -17.08 8.99
CA ASN A 135 -5.69 -17.91 10.16
C ASN A 135 -6.46 -17.17 11.25
N GLU A 136 -6.30 -15.84 11.37
CA GLU A 136 -7.01 -15.06 12.39
C GLU A 136 -8.52 -15.02 12.18
N PHE A 137 -8.97 -15.31 10.97
CA PHE A 137 -10.38 -15.21 10.55
C PHE A 137 -11.08 -16.55 10.38
N LEU A 138 -10.34 -17.66 10.28
CA LEU A 138 -10.87 -18.95 9.87
C LEU A 138 -10.85 -19.98 11.02
N PRO A 139 -11.89 -20.81 11.16
CA PRO A 139 -11.92 -21.88 12.14
C PRO A 139 -10.86 -22.98 11.81
N LYS A 140 -10.63 -23.83 12.80
CA LYS A 140 -9.66 -24.92 12.69
C LYS A 140 -9.95 -25.81 11.47
N ASP A 141 -8.87 -26.24 10.82
CA ASP A 141 -8.84 -27.13 9.66
C ASP A 141 -9.41 -26.55 8.35
N ASP A 142 -9.98 -25.34 8.36
CA ASP A 142 -10.34 -24.65 7.13
C ASP A 142 -9.09 -24.42 6.26
N LEU A 143 -9.19 -24.75 4.97
CA LEU A 143 -8.11 -24.56 4.01
C LEU A 143 -7.95 -23.07 3.72
N ILE A 144 -6.74 -22.54 3.87
CA ILE A 144 -6.41 -21.15 3.53
C ILE A 144 -5.99 -21.04 2.06
N VAL A 145 -5.08 -21.91 1.65
CA VAL A 145 -4.50 -21.95 0.31
C VAL A 145 -3.80 -23.31 0.13
N TYR A 146 -3.72 -23.80 -1.09
CA TYR A 146 -2.79 -24.88 -1.39
C TYR A 146 -1.91 -24.51 -2.57
N THR A 147 -0.72 -25.09 -2.61
CA THR A 147 0.23 -24.96 -3.72
C THR A 147 0.38 -26.28 -4.43
N ASP A 148 0.44 -26.25 -5.75
CA ASP A 148 0.67 -27.43 -6.56
C ASP A 148 1.50 -27.07 -7.80
N GLY A 149 2.41 -27.97 -8.19
CA GLY A 149 3.33 -27.71 -9.29
C GLY A 149 3.81 -29.02 -9.95
N ARG A 150 4.30 -28.88 -11.18
CA ARG A 150 4.73 -30.03 -12.00
C ARG A 150 5.70 -30.96 -11.30
N ARG A 151 6.61 -30.45 -10.45
CA ARG A 151 7.66 -31.18 -9.72
C ARG A 151 7.57 -31.02 -8.21
N ILE A 152 6.58 -30.30 -7.73
CA ILE A 152 6.33 -30.03 -6.31
C ILE A 152 4.94 -30.57 -6.01
N ARG A 153 4.88 -31.51 -5.05
CA ARG A 153 3.60 -32.07 -4.62
C ARG A 153 2.73 -31.03 -3.96
N ARG A 154 1.44 -31.20 -4.06
CA ARG A 154 0.45 -30.37 -3.38
C ARG A 154 0.79 -30.23 -1.90
N MET A 155 0.74 -28.99 -1.42
CA MET A 155 0.92 -28.62 -0.02
C MET A 155 -0.25 -27.75 0.41
N ASP A 156 -0.99 -28.21 1.40
CA ASP A 156 -2.12 -27.51 1.97
C ASP A 156 -1.71 -26.68 3.18
N TYR A 157 -2.17 -25.43 3.24
CA TYR A 157 -2.05 -24.54 4.38
C TYR A 157 -3.42 -24.38 5.00
N LYS A 158 -3.60 -24.84 6.24
CA LYS A 158 -4.86 -24.84 6.95
C LYS A 158 -4.83 -23.94 8.18
N ALA A 159 -5.99 -23.44 8.55
CA ALA A 159 -6.17 -22.67 9.77
C ALA A 159 -6.00 -23.56 11.01
N ARG A 160 -5.38 -23.00 12.05
CA ARG A 160 -5.08 -23.72 13.30
C ARG A 160 -6.20 -23.64 14.33
N GLY A 161 -7.18 -22.76 14.11
CA GLY A 161 -8.32 -22.55 15.01
C GLY A 161 -8.00 -21.73 16.26
N ASN A 162 -6.83 -21.07 16.29
CA ASN A 162 -6.43 -20.16 17.35
C ASN A 162 -6.53 -18.70 16.93
N GLY A 163 -7.30 -18.41 15.88
CA GLY A 163 -7.49 -17.06 15.36
C GLY A 163 -8.20 -16.16 16.37
N SER A 164 -7.81 -14.91 16.41
CA SER A 164 -8.29 -13.93 17.36
C SER A 164 -9.54 -13.16 16.90
N PHE A 165 -10.00 -13.39 15.65
CA PHE A 165 -11.13 -12.69 15.04
C PHE A 165 -12.04 -13.66 14.24
N LEU A 166 -12.48 -14.73 14.89
CA LEU A 166 -13.37 -15.75 14.30
C LEU A 166 -14.80 -15.26 14.15
N THR A 167 -15.22 -14.29 14.95
CA THR A 167 -16.53 -13.63 14.93
C THR A 167 -16.38 -12.17 14.52
N GLY A 168 -17.43 -11.44 14.33
CA GLY A 168 -17.35 -10.08 13.79
C GLY A 168 -17.27 -10.07 12.26
N ARG A 169 -17.75 -9.01 11.64
CA ARG A 169 -17.78 -8.89 10.18
C ARG A 169 -16.41 -8.45 9.65
N VAL A 170 -16.03 -9.00 8.50
CA VAL A 170 -14.78 -8.64 7.82
C VAL A 170 -15.10 -8.11 6.43
N TYR A 171 -14.57 -6.93 6.12
CA TYR A 171 -14.70 -6.27 4.84
C TYR A 171 -13.30 -6.12 4.26
N VAL A 172 -13.00 -6.79 3.14
CA VAL A 172 -11.68 -6.76 2.50
C VAL A 172 -11.71 -5.80 1.32
N LEU A 173 -10.92 -4.74 1.40
CA LEU A 173 -10.83 -3.75 0.32
C LEU A 173 -9.70 -4.12 -0.63
N VAL A 174 -9.99 -4.19 -1.93
CA VAL A 174 -9.05 -4.59 -2.97
C VAL A 174 -9.15 -3.70 -4.21
N ASN A 175 -8.05 -3.64 -4.95
CA ASN A 175 -8.04 -3.01 -6.27
C ASN A 175 -7.20 -3.81 -7.28
N GLU A 176 -7.06 -3.30 -8.48
CA GLU A 176 -6.34 -3.91 -9.60
C GLU A 176 -4.85 -4.14 -9.35
N PHE A 177 -4.29 -3.53 -8.30
CA PHE A 177 -2.89 -3.71 -7.86
C PHE A 177 -2.74 -4.68 -6.68
N THR A 178 -3.84 -5.10 -6.09
CA THR A 178 -3.84 -6.16 -5.06
C THR A 178 -3.40 -7.48 -5.67
N ALA A 179 -2.27 -8.05 -5.20
CA ALA A 179 -1.64 -9.19 -5.87
C ALA A 179 -1.05 -10.24 -4.91
N SER A 180 -0.89 -11.48 -5.41
CA SER A 180 -0.08 -12.54 -4.77
C SER A 180 -0.55 -12.87 -3.33
N ALA A 181 0.29 -12.66 -2.30
CA ALA A 181 -0.03 -12.92 -0.90
C ALA A 181 -1.31 -12.18 -0.43
N ALA A 182 -1.59 -10.99 -0.95
CA ALA A 182 -2.83 -10.27 -0.67
C ALA A 182 -4.05 -10.99 -1.27
N GLU A 183 -3.88 -11.61 -2.45
CA GLU A 183 -4.94 -12.41 -3.06
C GLU A 183 -5.19 -13.74 -2.32
N ILE A 184 -4.18 -14.27 -1.61
CA ILE A 184 -4.36 -15.46 -0.74
C ILE A 184 -5.30 -15.13 0.40
N VAL A 185 -5.07 -14.03 1.12
CA VAL A 185 -5.96 -13.59 2.21
C VAL A 185 -7.36 -13.30 1.68
N THR A 186 -7.45 -12.54 0.59
CA THR A 186 -8.73 -12.18 -0.04
C THR A 186 -9.51 -13.42 -0.49
N GLY A 187 -8.85 -14.37 -1.19
CA GLY A 187 -9.48 -15.59 -1.68
C GLY A 187 -9.91 -16.51 -0.56
N ALA A 188 -9.12 -16.65 0.51
CA ALA A 188 -9.49 -17.44 1.67
C ALA A 188 -10.74 -16.90 2.37
N ILE A 189 -10.82 -15.58 2.57
CA ILE A 189 -11.99 -14.93 3.18
C ILE A 189 -13.22 -15.06 2.29
N GLN A 190 -13.08 -14.83 0.97
CA GLN A 190 -14.19 -14.91 0.02
C GLN A 190 -14.71 -16.34 -0.12
N ASP A 191 -13.84 -17.33 -0.33
CA ASP A 191 -14.23 -18.71 -0.61
C ASP A 191 -14.90 -19.40 0.60
N HIS A 192 -14.56 -18.99 1.82
CA HIS A 192 -15.22 -19.46 3.04
C HIS A 192 -16.47 -18.64 3.42
N ASP A 193 -16.90 -17.67 2.61
CA ASP A 193 -17.99 -16.76 2.94
C ASP A 193 -17.79 -16.07 4.32
N ARG A 194 -16.51 -15.86 4.68
CA ARG A 194 -16.13 -15.29 5.97
C ARG A 194 -16.25 -13.77 6.01
N GLY A 195 -16.23 -13.14 4.86
CA GLY A 195 -16.31 -11.69 4.73
C GLY A 195 -16.71 -11.27 3.32
N ILE A 196 -16.84 -9.97 3.13
CA ILE A 196 -17.23 -9.34 1.87
C ILE A 196 -16.00 -8.69 1.23
N VAL A 197 -15.72 -9.01 -0.03
CA VAL A 197 -14.66 -8.38 -0.82
C VAL A 197 -15.24 -7.20 -1.60
N ILE A 198 -14.64 -6.02 -1.45
CA ILE A 198 -15.15 -4.75 -1.98
C ILE A 198 -14.06 -4.08 -2.83
N GLY A 199 -14.43 -3.59 -3.99
CA GLY A 199 -13.51 -2.83 -4.83
C GLY A 199 -13.50 -3.26 -6.29
N ARG A 200 -12.31 -3.49 -6.86
CA ARG A 200 -12.13 -3.91 -8.25
C ARG A 200 -11.39 -5.24 -8.32
N ARG A 201 -11.53 -5.92 -9.45
CA ARG A 201 -10.87 -7.21 -9.73
C ARG A 201 -9.37 -7.09 -9.48
N THR A 202 -8.81 -8.00 -8.69
CA THR A 202 -7.40 -8.01 -8.31
C THR A 202 -6.48 -8.34 -9.49
N PHE A 203 -5.17 -8.31 -9.27
CA PHE A 203 -4.17 -8.44 -10.32
C PHE A 203 -4.14 -9.82 -10.99
N GLY A 204 -4.32 -10.90 -10.22
CA GLY A 204 -4.25 -12.27 -10.75
C GLY A 204 -2.83 -12.84 -10.81
N LYS A 205 -2.08 -12.77 -9.71
CA LYS A 205 -0.77 -13.42 -9.60
C LYS A 205 -0.85 -14.65 -8.70
N GLY A 206 -1.07 -15.80 -9.31
CA GLY A 206 -1.18 -17.11 -8.65
C GLY A 206 0.10 -17.95 -8.72
N LEU A 207 1.28 -17.35 -8.81
CA LEU A 207 2.57 -18.02 -8.97
C LEU A 207 3.36 -18.05 -7.67
N VAL A 208 3.84 -19.24 -7.29
CA VAL A 208 4.80 -19.41 -6.19
C VAL A 208 6.21 -19.31 -6.77
N GLN A 209 6.98 -18.34 -6.29
CA GLN A 209 8.34 -18.10 -6.71
C GLN A 209 9.32 -18.40 -5.57
N ARG A 210 10.40 -19.10 -5.88
CA ARG A 210 11.48 -19.41 -4.95
C ARG A 210 12.76 -18.69 -5.38
N PRO A 211 13.40 -17.92 -4.50
CA PRO A 211 14.74 -17.39 -4.75
C PRO A 211 15.77 -18.54 -4.69
N ILE A 212 16.73 -18.52 -5.59
CA ILE A 212 17.89 -19.44 -5.63
C ILE A 212 19.12 -18.58 -5.76
N ASP A 213 19.96 -18.59 -4.73
CA ASP A 213 21.23 -17.89 -4.73
C ASP A 213 22.25 -18.65 -5.60
N LEU A 214 23.02 -17.91 -6.37
CA LEU A 214 24.08 -18.43 -7.24
C LEU A 214 25.46 -18.18 -6.62
N PRO A 215 26.48 -18.98 -7.01
CA PRO A 215 27.82 -18.86 -6.43
C PRO A 215 28.51 -17.52 -6.59
N ASP A 216 28.13 -16.75 -7.60
CA ASP A 216 28.64 -15.40 -7.88
C ASP A 216 27.95 -14.30 -7.05
N GLY A 217 27.04 -14.68 -6.15
CA GLY A 217 26.26 -13.74 -5.33
C GLY A 217 25.02 -13.16 -6.04
N SER A 218 24.76 -13.53 -7.28
CA SER A 218 23.50 -13.21 -7.95
C SER A 218 22.37 -14.14 -7.50
N MET A 219 21.13 -13.79 -7.80
CA MET A 219 19.95 -14.56 -7.42
C MET A 219 18.99 -14.68 -8.59
N ILE A 220 18.44 -15.87 -8.81
CA ILE A 220 17.32 -16.08 -9.71
C ILE A 220 16.04 -16.32 -8.92
N ARG A 221 14.90 -15.86 -9.43
CA ARG A 221 13.57 -16.21 -8.93
C ARG A 221 12.89 -17.15 -9.90
N LEU A 222 12.72 -18.40 -9.48
CA LEU A 222 12.12 -19.44 -10.29
C LEU A 222 10.68 -19.69 -9.85
N THR A 223 9.74 -19.66 -10.80
CA THR A 223 8.37 -20.14 -10.57
C THR A 223 8.39 -21.66 -10.43
N ILE A 224 7.89 -22.18 -9.31
CA ILE A 224 7.95 -23.59 -8.94
C ILE A 224 6.57 -24.24 -8.84
N ALA A 225 5.52 -23.46 -8.57
CA ALA A 225 4.14 -23.93 -8.40
C ALA A 225 3.14 -22.82 -8.69
N HIS A 226 1.88 -23.20 -8.81
CA HIS A 226 0.74 -22.30 -8.67
C HIS A 226 0.17 -22.40 -7.26
N TYR A 227 -0.55 -21.38 -6.82
CA TYR A 227 -1.39 -21.51 -5.66
C TYR A 227 -2.88 -21.40 -6.04
N TYR A 228 -3.68 -22.07 -5.23
CA TYR A 228 -5.11 -22.24 -5.42
C TYR A 228 -5.82 -21.82 -4.15
N THR A 229 -6.95 -21.15 -4.29
CA THR A 229 -7.81 -20.76 -3.17
C THR A 229 -8.59 -21.98 -2.63
N PRO A 230 -9.27 -21.86 -1.49
CA PRO A 230 -10.01 -22.97 -0.89
C PRO A 230 -11.05 -23.65 -1.81
N SER A 231 -11.69 -22.90 -2.68
CA SER A 231 -12.63 -23.44 -3.68
C SER A 231 -11.98 -24.21 -4.83
N GLY A 232 -10.63 -24.23 -4.87
CA GLY A 232 -9.85 -24.94 -5.91
C GLY A 232 -9.54 -24.10 -7.14
N ARG A 233 -9.94 -22.84 -7.19
CA ARG A 233 -9.64 -21.97 -8.32
C ARG A 233 -8.20 -21.46 -8.32
N CYS A 234 -7.54 -21.54 -9.47
CA CYS A 234 -6.29 -20.83 -9.73
C CYS A 234 -6.61 -19.42 -10.19
N ILE A 235 -6.10 -18.43 -9.49
CA ILE A 235 -6.37 -17.03 -9.82
C ILE A 235 -5.36 -16.42 -10.81
N GLN A 236 -4.35 -17.20 -11.21
CA GLN A 236 -3.33 -16.73 -12.15
C GLN A 236 -3.98 -16.26 -13.46
N LYS A 237 -3.74 -15.01 -13.81
CA LYS A 237 -4.16 -14.48 -15.12
C LYS A 237 -3.39 -15.16 -16.25
N PRO A 238 -4.00 -15.30 -17.45
CA PRO A 238 -3.31 -15.83 -18.62
C PRO A 238 -2.04 -15.04 -18.93
N TYR A 239 -1.01 -15.72 -19.37
CA TYR A 239 0.20 -15.09 -19.89
C TYR A 239 0.85 -15.95 -20.98
N THR A 240 1.46 -15.30 -21.94
CA THR A 240 2.27 -15.95 -22.95
C THR A 240 3.70 -16.08 -22.45
N LYS A 241 4.24 -17.31 -22.48
CA LYS A 241 5.61 -17.57 -22.03
C LYS A 241 6.61 -16.77 -22.84
N GLY A 242 7.43 -15.96 -22.16
CA GLY A 242 8.44 -15.09 -22.77
C GLY A 242 7.93 -13.69 -23.14
N ASP A 243 6.63 -13.43 -23.08
CA ASP A 243 6.05 -12.12 -23.33
C ASP A 243 5.83 -11.34 -22.03
N ILE A 244 6.91 -10.72 -21.55
CA ILE A 244 6.88 -9.89 -20.33
C ILE A 244 6.12 -8.58 -20.60
N GLU A 245 6.19 -8.06 -21.81
CA GLU A 245 5.60 -6.79 -22.18
C GLU A 245 4.07 -6.89 -22.17
N ASP A 246 3.51 -7.94 -22.76
CA ASP A 246 2.07 -8.22 -22.72
C ASP A 246 1.54 -8.38 -21.28
N TYR A 247 2.30 -9.07 -20.42
CA TYR A 247 1.95 -9.23 -19.02
C TYR A 247 1.95 -7.91 -18.23
N ALA A 248 2.89 -7.01 -18.55
CA ALA A 248 3.00 -5.69 -17.93
C ALA A 248 1.87 -4.74 -18.39
N MET A 249 1.42 -4.88 -19.63
CA MET A 249 0.36 -4.05 -20.24
C MET A 249 -1.07 -4.43 -19.81
N ASP A 250 -1.25 -5.44 -18.96
CA ASP A 250 -2.57 -5.92 -18.52
C ASP A 250 -3.45 -4.81 -17.94
N PHE A 251 -2.89 -3.95 -17.10
CA PHE A 251 -3.64 -2.82 -16.53
C PHE A 251 -4.21 -1.89 -17.63
N GLU A 252 -3.39 -1.55 -18.63
CA GLU A 252 -3.85 -0.68 -19.72
C GLU A 252 -4.93 -1.36 -20.58
N LYS A 253 -4.80 -2.67 -20.81
CA LYS A 253 -5.81 -3.46 -21.52
C LYS A 253 -7.13 -3.45 -20.77
N ARG A 254 -7.10 -3.73 -19.48
CA ARG A 254 -8.28 -3.72 -18.60
C ARG A 254 -8.95 -2.34 -18.57
N LEU A 255 -8.15 -1.26 -18.50
CA LEU A 255 -8.67 0.11 -18.55
C LEU A 255 -9.33 0.41 -19.90
N LYS A 256 -8.68 0.05 -21.02
CA LYS A 256 -9.22 0.24 -22.38
C LYS A 256 -10.51 -0.55 -22.63
N HIS A 257 -10.63 -1.76 -22.06
CA HIS A 257 -11.83 -2.59 -22.14
C HIS A 257 -12.94 -2.16 -21.18
N GLY A 258 -12.74 -1.12 -20.37
CA GLY A 258 -13.74 -0.61 -19.44
C GLY A 258 -13.91 -1.44 -18.15
N GLU A 259 -13.06 -2.45 -17.91
CA GLU A 259 -13.17 -3.33 -16.74
C GLU A 259 -13.03 -2.61 -15.39
N LEU A 260 -12.36 -1.46 -15.37
CA LEU A 260 -12.18 -0.69 -14.13
C LEU A 260 -13.39 0.21 -13.83
N THR A 261 -14.22 0.49 -14.82
CA THR A 261 -15.33 1.44 -14.70
C THR A 261 -16.71 0.77 -14.80
N ASN A 262 -16.78 -0.43 -15.37
CA ASN A 262 -18.02 -1.17 -15.53
C ASN A 262 -17.81 -2.66 -15.25
N ARG A 263 -18.60 -3.19 -14.30
CA ARG A 263 -18.59 -4.62 -13.96
C ARG A 263 -18.94 -5.52 -15.15
N ASP A 264 -19.88 -5.10 -15.98
CA ASP A 264 -20.37 -5.90 -17.11
C ASP A 264 -19.35 -6.05 -18.24
N SER A 265 -18.26 -5.28 -18.21
CA SER A 265 -17.13 -5.45 -19.14
C SER A 265 -16.19 -6.59 -18.74
N ILE A 266 -16.42 -7.24 -17.58
CA ILE A 266 -15.58 -8.32 -17.07
C ILE A 266 -16.23 -9.66 -17.43
N HIS A 267 -15.59 -10.41 -18.31
CA HIS A 267 -16.09 -11.70 -18.77
C HIS A 267 -15.12 -12.83 -18.39
N PHE A 268 -15.68 -13.91 -17.88
CA PHE A 268 -14.97 -15.14 -17.58
C PHE A 268 -15.58 -16.30 -18.37
N ALA A 269 -14.75 -17.24 -18.82
CA ALA A 269 -15.24 -18.46 -19.42
C ALA A 269 -15.97 -19.31 -18.38
N ASP A 270 -17.03 -20.03 -18.80
CA ASP A 270 -17.78 -20.92 -17.90
C ASP A 270 -16.92 -22.01 -17.26
N SER A 271 -15.85 -22.45 -17.95
CA SER A 271 -14.87 -23.40 -17.42
C SER A 271 -14.07 -22.88 -16.23
N LEU A 272 -14.09 -21.57 -15.96
CA LEU A 272 -13.43 -20.93 -14.83
C LEU A 272 -14.37 -20.60 -13.66
N LYS A 273 -15.58 -21.11 -13.71
CA LYS A 273 -16.61 -20.93 -12.69
C LYS A 273 -16.40 -21.90 -11.55
N PHE A 274 -16.38 -21.36 -10.33
CA PHE A 274 -16.30 -22.08 -9.07
C PHE A 274 -17.37 -21.55 -8.12
N TYR A 275 -17.46 -22.15 -6.93
CA TYR A 275 -18.44 -21.76 -5.92
C TYR A 275 -17.78 -21.62 -4.56
N THR A 276 -18.24 -20.66 -3.77
CA THR A 276 -17.85 -20.53 -2.37
C THR A 276 -18.32 -21.75 -1.57
N LEU A 277 -17.68 -22.01 -0.43
CA LEU A 277 -17.81 -23.29 0.27
C LEU A 277 -19.08 -23.42 1.13
N LYS A 278 -19.66 -22.30 1.58
CA LYS A 278 -20.82 -22.28 2.46
C LYS A 278 -22.09 -21.81 1.76
N GLU A 279 -22.03 -20.64 1.13
CA GLU A 279 -23.20 -20.01 0.50
C GLU A 279 -23.35 -20.36 -0.98
N HIS A 280 -22.38 -21.10 -1.54
CA HIS A 280 -22.36 -21.51 -2.96
C HIS A 280 -22.49 -20.32 -3.95
N ARG A 281 -21.98 -19.16 -3.57
CA ARG A 281 -21.92 -18.00 -4.46
C ARG A 281 -20.93 -18.26 -5.61
N THR A 282 -21.26 -17.78 -6.79
CA THR A 282 -20.36 -17.92 -7.95
C THR A 282 -19.13 -17.06 -7.79
N VAL A 283 -17.95 -17.68 -7.97
CA VAL A 283 -16.64 -17.03 -8.02
C VAL A 283 -15.86 -17.54 -9.25
N TYR A 284 -14.83 -16.83 -9.68
CA TYR A 284 -14.12 -17.16 -10.90
C TYR A 284 -12.61 -17.33 -10.67
N GLY A 285 -12.00 -18.24 -11.42
CA GLY A 285 -10.56 -18.39 -11.54
C GLY A 285 -10.00 -17.68 -12.78
N GLY A 286 -8.68 -17.83 -13.01
CA GLY A 286 -8.04 -17.43 -14.27
C GLY A 286 -7.83 -15.93 -14.48
N GLY A 287 -8.00 -15.08 -13.47
CA GLY A 287 -7.85 -13.64 -13.68
C GLY A 287 -7.93 -12.77 -12.44
N GLY A 288 -7.43 -13.22 -11.31
CA GLY A 288 -7.54 -12.53 -10.03
C GLY A 288 -8.83 -12.83 -9.26
N ILE A 289 -9.06 -12.11 -8.19
CA ILE A 289 -10.26 -12.20 -7.36
C ILE A 289 -11.25 -11.13 -7.81
N MET A 290 -12.42 -11.55 -8.25
CA MET A 290 -13.54 -10.64 -8.52
C MET A 290 -14.19 -10.25 -7.20
N PRO A 291 -14.38 -8.95 -6.89
CA PRO A 291 -15.01 -8.54 -5.64
C PRO A 291 -16.50 -8.91 -5.61
N ASP A 292 -17.04 -9.13 -4.41
CA ASP A 292 -18.47 -9.33 -4.19
C ASP A 292 -19.25 -8.04 -4.45
N THR A 293 -18.67 -6.92 -4.04
CA THR A 293 -19.20 -5.57 -4.31
C THR A 293 -18.20 -4.80 -5.19
N PHE A 294 -18.57 -4.61 -6.44
CA PHE A 294 -17.76 -3.83 -7.38
C PHE A 294 -17.90 -2.33 -7.12
N VAL A 295 -16.76 -1.62 -7.08
CA VAL A 295 -16.71 -0.16 -6.98
C VAL A 295 -15.96 0.35 -8.21
N PRO A 296 -16.62 1.07 -9.12
CA PRO A 296 -15.99 1.58 -10.34
C PRO A 296 -14.89 2.60 -10.01
N LEU A 297 -13.88 2.67 -10.88
CA LEU A 297 -12.88 3.74 -10.82
C LEU A 297 -13.52 5.07 -11.19
N ASP A 298 -13.44 6.04 -10.29
CA ASP A 298 -13.86 7.41 -10.60
C ASP A 298 -12.84 8.09 -11.52
N THR A 299 -13.12 8.07 -12.82
CA THR A 299 -12.28 8.71 -13.83
C THR A 299 -12.43 10.24 -13.85
N LEU A 300 -13.44 10.78 -13.20
CA LEU A 300 -13.65 12.22 -13.07
C LEU A 300 -12.75 12.83 -12.02
N GLN A 301 -12.57 12.13 -10.90
CA GLN A 301 -11.68 12.56 -9.82
C GLN A 301 -10.20 12.42 -10.20
N TYR A 302 -9.83 11.33 -10.90
CA TYR A 302 -8.43 11.04 -11.29
C TYR A 302 -8.14 11.56 -12.71
N THR A 303 -8.09 12.88 -12.85
CA THR A 303 -7.85 13.57 -14.13
C THR A 303 -6.47 13.24 -14.71
N LYS A 304 -6.32 13.42 -16.03
CA LYS A 304 -5.02 13.25 -16.70
C LYS A 304 -3.99 14.26 -16.15
N PHE A 305 -4.43 15.48 -15.90
CA PHE A 305 -3.59 16.54 -15.33
C PHE A 305 -3.05 16.13 -13.95
N HIS A 306 -3.92 15.69 -13.03
CA HIS A 306 -3.49 15.21 -11.70
C HIS A 306 -2.45 14.09 -11.81
N ARG A 307 -2.72 13.10 -12.65
CA ARG A 307 -1.79 11.97 -12.86
C ARG A 307 -0.41 12.44 -13.34
N GLN A 308 -0.35 13.43 -14.24
CA GLN A 308 0.92 14.00 -14.69
C GLN A 308 1.67 14.72 -13.55
N LEU A 309 0.97 15.50 -12.71
CA LEU A 309 1.56 16.14 -11.53
C LEU A 309 2.21 15.12 -10.60
N VAL A 310 1.55 14.00 -10.35
CA VAL A 310 2.06 12.92 -9.49
C VAL A 310 3.24 12.20 -10.14
N LEU A 311 3.10 11.76 -11.39
CA LEU A 311 4.16 11.03 -12.11
C LEU A 311 5.46 11.82 -12.26
N LYS A 312 5.37 13.15 -12.40
CA LYS A 312 6.54 14.04 -12.44
C LYS A 312 7.07 14.44 -11.06
N GLY A 313 6.46 13.93 -10.00
CA GLY A 313 6.84 14.22 -8.63
C GLY A 313 6.59 15.66 -8.19
N ILE A 314 5.79 16.43 -8.93
CA ILE A 314 5.53 17.85 -8.62
C ILE A 314 4.84 17.96 -7.26
N VAL A 315 3.80 17.17 -7.03
CA VAL A 315 3.03 17.22 -5.78
C VAL A 315 3.92 16.94 -4.58
N ILE A 316 4.64 15.82 -4.58
CA ILE A 316 5.47 15.40 -3.44
C ILE A 316 6.65 16.36 -3.20
N ASN A 317 7.31 16.84 -4.26
CA ASN A 317 8.45 17.74 -4.11
C ASN A 317 8.02 19.12 -3.60
N THR A 318 6.84 19.61 -3.98
CA THR A 318 6.31 20.88 -3.51
C THR A 318 5.85 20.76 -2.06
N ASP A 319 5.18 19.67 -1.69
CA ASP A 319 4.86 19.35 -0.30
C ASP A 319 6.11 19.31 0.60
N LEU A 320 7.16 18.61 0.20
CA LEU A 320 8.41 18.56 0.96
C LEU A 320 9.04 19.95 1.15
N ARG A 321 9.02 20.82 0.14
CA ARG A 321 9.51 22.19 0.28
C ARG A 321 8.63 23.03 1.22
N TYR A 322 7.33 22.85 1.16
CA TYR A 322 6.38 23.52 2.04
C TYR A 322 6.58 23.11 3.50
N ILE A 323 6.70 21.81 3.78
CA ILE A 323 6.99 21.28 5.12
C ILE A 323 8.33 21.79 5.63
N ASP A 324 9.38 21.73 4.81
CA ASP A 324 10.71 22.21 5.18
C ASP A 324 10.69 23.71 5.57
N LYS A 325 9.87 24.50 4.88
CA LYS A 325 9.71 25.94 5.17
C LYS A 325 8.90 26.22 6.45
N ASN A 326 7.84 25.46 6.69
CA ASN A 326 6.80 25.85 7.65
C ASN A 326 6.73 24.91 8.87
N ARG A 327 7.58 23.87 8.98
CA ARG A 327 7.50 22.83 10.02
C ARG A 327 7.36 23.37 11.43
N LYS A 328 8.19 24.34 11.83
CA LYS A 328 8.17 24.91 13.19
C LYS A 328 6.82 25.54 13.52
N GLN A 329 6.28 26.28 12.57
CA GLN A 329 4.96 26.92 12.69
C GLN A 329 3.86 25.87 12.73
N LEU A 330 3.86 24.91 11.77
CA LEU A 330 2.85 23.85 11.68
C LEU A 330 2.77 23.00 12.95
N VAL A 331 3.92 22.62 13.51
CA VAL A 331 3.96 21.88 14.79
C VAL A 331 3.42 22.72 15.95
N GLY A 332 3.66 24.01 15.96
CA GLY A 332 3.10 24.92 16.97
C GLY A 332 1.59 25.13 16.83
N ASP A 333 1.11 25.34 15.60
CA ASP A 333 -0.30 25.58 15.31
C ASP A 333 -1.17 24.33 15.44
N TYR A 334 -0.58 23.15 15.18
CA TYR A 334 -1.25 21.84 15.17
C TYR A 334 -0.52 20.82 16.03
N PRO A 335 -0.59 20.92 17.38
CA PRO A 335 0.10 20.04 18.27
C PRO A 335 -0.46 18.60 18.29
N THR A 336 -1.70 18.41 17.85
CA THR A 336 -2.35 17.09 17.71
C THR A 336 -2.92 16.88 16.31
N PHE A 337 -3.08 15.62 15.92
CA PHE A 337 -3.69 15.29 14.64
C PHE A 337 -5.15 15.77 14.54
N GLU A 338 -5.93 15.69 15.61
CA GLU A 338 -7.31 16.18 15.64
C GLU A 338 -7.39 17.67 15.37
N ALA A 339 -6.47 18.46 15.96
CA ALA A 339 -6.37 19.88 15.70
C ALA A 339 -5.98 20.16 14.24
N PHE A 340 -5.05 19.37 13.68
CA PHE A 340 -4.68 19.47 12.28
C PHE A 340 -5.85 19.07 11.36
N ARG A 341 -6.44 17.92 11.57
CA ARG A 341 -7.54 17.39 10.74
C ARG A 341 -8.70 18.37 10.65
N SER A 342 -9.07 19.00 11.77
CA SER A 342 -10.22 19.89 11.85
C SER A 342 -9.95 21.32 11.31
N ARG A 343 -8.72 21.84 11.44
CA ARG A 343 -8.43 23.25 11.18
C ARG A 343 -7.47 23.53 10.03
N PHE A 344 -6.61 22.53 9.66
CA PHE A 344 -5.66 22.76 8.57
C PHE A 344 -6.39 22.77 7.22
N GLU A 345 -6.24 23.87 6.51
CA GLU A 345 -6.62 24.02 5.11
C GLU A 345 -5.37 24.22 4.26
N VAL A 346 -5.36 23.63 3.06
CA VAL A 346 -4.25 23.75 2.13
C VAL A 346 -4.17 25.20 1.64
N PRO A 347 -3.08 25.93 1.94
CA PRO A 347 -2.95 27.33 1.54
C PRO A 347 -2.93 27.48 0.01
N GLN A 348 -3.51 28.57 -0.48
CA GLN A 348 -3.53 28.86 -1.91
C GLN A 348 -2.11 28.96 -2.49
N GLU A 349 -1.15 29.50 -1.73
CA GLU A 349 0.25 29.59 -2.12
C GLU A 349 0.86 28.21 -2.50
N LEU A 350 0.45 27.15 -1.81
CA LEU A 350 0.92 25.79 -2.11
C LEU A 350 0.37 25.28 -3.45
N ILE A 351 -0.87 25.59 -3.75
CA ILE A 351 -1.49 25.30 -5.04
C ILE A 351 -0.80 26.10 -6.16
N ASP A 352 -0.58 27.40 -5.95
CA ASP A 352 0.07 28.29 -6.91
C ASP A 352 1.52 27.82 -7.22
N GLU A 353 2.24 27.35 -6.20
CA GLU A 353 3.58 26.77 -6.40
C GLU A 353 3.54 25.48 -7.25
N ILE A 354 2.54 24.62 -7.05
CA ILE A 354 2.32 23.43 -7.89
C ILE A 354 2.04 23.82 -9.34
N MET A 355 1.15 24.81 -9.56
CA MET A 355 0.82 25.27 -10.91
C MET A 355 2.04 25.88 -11.62
N LYS A 356 2.82 26.68 -10.91
CA LYS A 356 4.08 27.26 -11.42
C LYS A 356 5.10 26.19 -11.79
N GLU A 357 5.22 25.13 -10.97
CA GLU A 357 6.14 24.03 -11.23
C GLU A 357 5.67 23.14 -12.40
N ALA A 358 4.35 22.94 -12.51
CA ALA A 358 3.73 22.27 -13.64
C ALA A 358 3.98 23.01 -14.96
N GLU A 359 3.82 24.35 -14.96
CA GLU A 359 4.06 25.18 -16.14
C GLU A 359 5.52 25.11 -16.61
N LYS A 360 6.50 25.13 -15.70
CA LYS A 360 7.92 24.95 -16.03
C LYS A 360 8.19 23.61 -16.74
N GLN A 361 7.43 22.57 -16.40
CA GLN A 361 7.54 21.25 -17.02
C GLN A 361 6.59 21.07 -18.21
N LYS A 362 5.94 22.15 -18.66
CA LYS A 362 4.98 22.16 -19.79
C LYS A 362 3.76 21.25 -19.55
N ILE A 363 3.36 21.09 -18.29
CA ILE A 363 2.18 20.31 -17.89
C ILE A 363 1.06 21.30 -17.63
N LYS A 364 -0.06 21.16 -18.35
CA LYS A 364 -1.23 22.03 -18.23
C LYS A 364 -2.51 21.19 -18.23
N PRO A 365 -3.55 21.62 -17.53
CA PRO A 365 -4.87 21.01 -17.68
C PRO A 365 -5.35 21.24 -19.12
N LYS A 366 -6.22 20.37 -19.60
CA LYS A 366 -6.82 20.46 -20.94
C LYS A 366 -7.68 21.71 -21.05
N ASP A 367 -8.43 21.99 -20.00
CA ASP A 367 -9.39 23.11 -19.89
C ASP A 367 -9.62 23.44 -18.39
N ASP A 368 -10.37 24.52 -18.14
CA ASP A 368 -10.70 24.96 -16.77
C ASP A 368 -11.55 23.93 -16.03
N GLU A 369 -12.38 23.17 -16.73
CA GLU A 369 -13.19 22.12 -16.13
C GLU A 369 -12.32 20.99 -15.54
N GLU A 370 -11.29 20.53 -16.28
CA GLU A 370 -10.33 19.56 -15.76
C GLU A 370 -9.59 20.10 -14.53
N LEU A 371 -9.22 21.37 -14.55
CA LEU A 371 -8.58 22.02 -13.39
C LEU A 371 -9.50 22.00 -12.17
N GLN A 372 -10.75 22.45 -12.33
CA GLN A 372 -11.72 22.51 -11.23
C GLN A 372 -12.02 21.12 -10.65
N ARG A 373 -12.05 20.08 -11.48
CA ARG A 373 -12.20 18.69 -11.02
C ARG A 373 -10.96 18.15 -10.30
N THR A 374 -9.77 18.62 -10.70
CA THR A 374 -8.49 18.20 -10.08
C THR A 374 -8.31 18.77 -8.69
N LEU A 375 -8.67 20.01 -8.46
CA LEU A 375 -8.35 20.75 -7.24
C LEU A 375 -8.83 20.12 -5.93
N PRO A 376 -10.06 19.59 -5.81
CA PRO A 376 -10.53 19.01 -4.55
C PRO A 376 -9.68 17.81 -4.11
N TYR A 377 -9.38 16.89 -5.03
CA TYR A 377 -8.54 15.73 -4.74
C TYR A 377 -7.09 16.11 -4.48
N LEU A 378 -6.53 17.02 -5.26
CA LEU A 378 -5.18 17.55 -5.06
C LEU A 378 -5.03 18.18 -3.66
N LYS A 379 -6.02 18.99 -3.21
CA LYS A 379 -6.04 19.56 -1.85
C LYS A 379 -6.09 18.45 -0.78
N SER A 380 -6.96 17.45 -0.94
CA SER A 380 -7.01 16.31 -0.01
C SER A 380 -5.70 15.56 0.05
N GLN A 381 -5.05 15.31 -1.10
CA GLN A 381 -3.76 14.65 -1.18
C GLN A 381 -2.66 15.47 -0.49
N LEU A 382 -2.61 16.78 -0.71
CA LEU A 382 -1.64 17.66 -0.04
C LEU A 382 -1.87 17.70 1.47
N LYS A 383 -3.12 17.84 1.94
CA LYS A 383 -3.44 17.75 3.36
C LYS A 383 -2.98 16.44 3.97
N ALA A 384 -3.19 15.32 3.27
CA ALA A 384 -2.74 13.99 3.71
C ALA A 384 -1.22 13.90 3.76
N LEU A 385 -0.49 14.44 2.77
CA LEU A 385 0.97 14.44 2.74
C LEU A 385 1.55 15.28 3.90
N VAL A 386 1.00 16.46 4.16
CA VAL A 386 1.38 17.29 5.31
C VAL A 386 1.13 16.54 6.63
N ALA A 387 -0.01 15.85 6.77
CA ALA A 387 -0.29 15.03 7.95
C ALA A 387 0.74 13.90 8.14
N ARG A 388 1.13 13.22 7.06
CA ARG A 388 2.18 12.19 7.09
C ARG A 388 3.50 12.74 7.64
N ASP A 389 3.88 13.93 7.20
CA ASP A 389 5.19 14.51 7.52
C ASP A 389 5.24 15.19 8.89
N LEU A 390 4.08 15.53 9.45
CA LEU A 390 3.95 16.05 10.83
C LEU A 390 3.73 14.93 11.85
N PHE A 391 3.01 13.87 11.50
CA PHE A 391 2.60 12.79 12.39
C PHE A 391 3.13 11.43 11.91
N ASP A 392 2.31 10.61 11.20
CA ASP A 392 2.75 9.31 10.63
C ASP A 392 1.87 8.94 9.41
N MET A 393 2.13 7.77 8.84
CA MET A 393 1.40 7.23 7.69
C MET A 393 -0.07 6.92 8.03
N SER A 394 -0.38 6.57 9.27
CA SER A 394 -1.77 6.34 9.71
C SER A 394 -2.64 7.59 9.55
N GLU A 395 -2.10 8.76 9.87
CA GLU A 395 -2.78 10.05 9.74
C GLU A 395 -2.95 10.45 8.27
N TYR A 396 -1.99 10.12 7.40
CA TYR A 396 -2.17 10.24 5.95
C TYR A 396 -3.42 9.48 5.47
N PHE A 397 -3.54 8.19 5.87
CA PHE A 397 -4.67 7.37 5.46
C PHE A 397 -6.00 7.82 6.07
N GLN A 398 -6.00 8.38 7.27
CA GLN A 398 -7.22 8.93 7.86
C GLN A 398 -7.79 10.10 7.05
N ILE A 399 -6.94 10.86 6.35
CA ILE A 399 -7.39 11.98 5.50
C ILE A 399 -7.72 11.49 4.09
N ILE A 400 -6.80 10.76 3.43
CA ILE A 400 -7.01 10.39 2.03
C ILE A 400 -8.18 9.42 1.84
N ASN A 401 -8.47 8.59 2.84
CA ASN A 401 -9.59 7.66 2.83
C ASN A 401 -10.96 8.36 2.80
N GLU A 402 -11.04 9.63 3.19
CA GLU A 402 -12.26 10.43 3.04
C GLU A 402 -12.64 10.66 1.57
N THR A 403 -11.70 10.51 0.65
CA THR A 403 -11.92 10.63 -0.79
C THR A 403 -12.02 9.29 -1.52
N SER A 404 -11.63 8.18 -0.89
CA SER A 404 -11.61 6.85 -1.50
C SER A 404 -13.01 6.24 -1.60
N ASP A 405 -13.52 5.99 -2.80
CA ASP A 405 -14.84 5.40 -3.00
C ASP A 405 -14.91 3.94 -2.51
N ILE A 406 -13.82 3.18 -2.61
CA ILE A 406 -13.74 1.82 -2.08
C ILE A 406 -13.86 1.85 -0.56
N VAL A 407 -13.15 2.76 0.12
CA VAL A 407 -13.24 2.90 1.58
C VAL A 407 -14.63 3.38 2.01
N LYS A 408 -15.18 4.38 1.32
CA LYS A 408 -16.55 4.86 1.56
C LYS A 408 -17.57 3.72 1.46
N LYS A 409 -17.45 2.88 0.41
CA LYS A 409 -18.34 1.72 0.24
C LYS A 409 -18.16 0.68 1.34
N GLY A 410 -16.92 0.43 1.78
CA GLY A 410 -16.63 -0.42 2.93
C GLY A 410 -17.27 0.10 4.21
N VAL A 411 -17.19 1.40 4.47
CA VAL A 411 -17.83 2.05 5.62
C VAL A 411 -19.36 1.98 5.52
N GLU A 412 -19.93 2.25 4.35
CA GLU A 412 -21.38 2.15 4.10
C GLU A 412 -21.91 0.75 4.44
N LEU A 413 -21.29 -0.29 3.88
CA LEU A 413 -21.69 -1.68 4.10
C LEU A 413 -21.49 -2.14 5.55
N SER A 414 -20.47 -1.63 6.22
CA SER A 414 -20.20 -1.95 7.62
C SER A 414 -21.16 -1.25 8.59
N ALA A 415 -21.67 -0.09 8.24
CA ALA A 415 -22.63 0.69 9.04
C ALA A 415 -24.10 0.26 8.83
N GLY A 416 -24.39 -0.40 7.71
CA GLY A 416 -25.72 -0.88 7.38
C GLY A 416 -26.07 -2.17 8.13
N LYS A 417 -26.49 -2.03 9.38
CA LYS A 417 -27.48 -2.81 10.14
C LYS A 417 -27.33 -2.64 11.63
#